data_adddfcf0f2ff343fca52fcde5d743331
#
_entry.id   adddfcf0f2ff343fca52fcde5d743331
#
_cell.length_a   1.000
_cell.length_b   1.000
_cell.length_c   1.000
_cell.angle_alpha   90.00
_cell.angle_beta   90.00
_cell.angle_gamma   90.00
#
_symmetry.space_group_name_H-M   'P 1'
#
loop_
_entity.id
_entity.type
_entity.pdbx_description
1 polymer ?
#
loop_
_entity_poly.entity_id
_entity_poly.type
_entity_poly.pdbx_seq_one_letter_code
_entity_poly.pdbx_strand_id
1 'polypeptide(L)'
;MKRYKIVGEETAKAMLKEAFPDCVLGEYVCSGAQGSVYRCTSPSGEEVVKFIDLEKAVMAAAGRPDPELAAAMRAGAMNEINVLKQLVGRSEHTVQLIAEAHDRDLNFIVLRQQMLTPLEEYLRAARRDTSMAKIVLQLGCDLCSALRDLAALNYAHRDVKPENICVLVTEDCVTFCLCDFGSCSLLNKIPAFGSKTVPYAPPEADSVVKLTDHYDVYSVGVLMETLLRREPCPTELSRVIEACKEPLPEDRPSLQQVQKVLAQLLRTATKERRAESRPRSKNELRSLKDALRLWCVKGAAAQPTLLRFADSGMLSEGQRSFLHAVMSARPSGRLYALRLGAAEHYLPAMHYYGISLIRQSKRCKDGWQSQKLQDAGRQWLEQAAAQKFYPSKMALEALNGKHYPADYAKLQTIALQAAL
;
A
#
# COMPACT_ATOMS: atom_id res chain seq x y z
N MET A 1 -23.93 17.30 3.56
CA MET A 1 -24.65 16.90 2.32
C MET A 1 -25.02 15.44 2.45
N LYS A 2 -26.31 15.06 2.26
CA LYS A 2 -26.69 13.65 2.12
C LYS A 2 -26.03 13.13 0.84
N ARG A 3 -25.06 12.25 0.97
CA ARG A 3 -24.44 11.59 -0.20
C ARG A 3 -25.48 10.64 -0.79
N TYR A 4 -26.00 10.95 -1.96
CA TYR A 4 -26.90 10.06 -2.69
C TYR A 4 -26.15 8.80 -3.10
N LYS A 5 -26.76 7.63 -2.88
CA LYS A 5 -26.25 6.36 -3.41
C LYS A 5 -26.45 6.36 -4.93
N ILE A 6 -25.37 6.33 -5.70
CA ILE A 6 -25.44 6.19 -7.17
C ILE A 6 -26.00 4.82 -7.53
N VAL A 7 -25.46 3.77 -6.88
CA VAL A 7 -25.97 2.40 -7.02
C VAL A 7 -26.68 2.02 -5.74
N GLY A 8 -28.01 1.82 -5.83
CA GLY A 8 -28.84 1.36 -4.71
C GLY A 8 -28.58 -0.12 -4.38
N GLU A 9 -29.02 -0.52 -3.18
CA GLU A 9 -28.76 -1.86 -2.65
C GLU A 9 -29.28 -3.00 -3.53
N GLU A 10 -30.51 -2.88 -4.04
CA GLU A 10 -31.09 -3.92 -4.93
C GLU A 10 -30.32 -4.05 -6.25
N THR A 11 -29.93 -2.92 -6.84
CA THR A 11 -29.08 -2.93 -8.05
C THR A 11 -27.71 -3.55 -7.75
N ALA A 12 -27.10 -3.17 -6.62
CA ALA A 12 -25.82 -3.71 -6.18
C ALA A 12 -25.88 -5.23 -5.95
N LYS A 13 -26.97 -5.73 -5.33
CA LYS A 13 -27.21 -7.17 -5.15
C LYS A 13 -27.30 -7.91 -6.48
N ALA A 14 -28.04 -7.35 -7.43
CA ALA A 14 -28.19 -7.95 -8.76
C ALA A 14 -26.84 -8.01 -9.49
N MET A 15 -26.11 -6.89 -9.55
CA MET A 15 -24.79 -6.80 -10.17
C MET A 15 -23.78 -7.77 -9.52
N LEU A 16 -23.76 -7.85 -8.18
CA LEU A 16 -22.86 -8.73 -7.47
C LEU A 16 -23.16 -10.21 -7.76
N LYS A 17 -24.44 -10.58 -7.74
CA LYS A 17 -24.88 -11.95 -8.00
C LYS A 17 -24.54 -12.41 -9.42
N GLU A 18 -24.65 -11.52 -10.37
CA GLU A 18 -24.28 -11.79 -11.77
C GLU A 18 -22.75 -11.94 -11.94
N ALA A 19 -21.99 -11.01 -11.36
CA ALA A 19 -20.55 -10.95 -11.52
C ALA A 19 -19.80 -11.96 -10.63
N PHE A 20 -20.26 -12.17 -9.40
CA PHE A 20 -19.61 -12.99 -8.37
C PHE A 20 -20.66 -13.72 -7.53
N PRO A 21 -21.22 -14.84 -8.02
CA PRO A 21 -22.35 -15.55 -7.40
C PRO A 21 -22.10 -16.02 -5.95
N ASP A 22 -20.82 -16.30 -5.61
CA ASP A 22 -20.41 -16.79 -4.29
C ASP A 22 -20.19 -15.68 -3.27
N CYS A 23 -20.47 -14.42 -3.63
CA CYS A 23 -20.31 -13.27 -2.76
C CYS A 23 -21.65 -12.79 -2.21
N VAL A 24 -21.63 -12.35 -0.95
CA VAL A 24 -22.80 -11.81 -0.25
C VAL A 24 -22.61 -10.32 0.00
N LEU A 25 -23.56 -9.50 -0.47
CA LEU A 25 -23.55 -8.05 -0.25
C LEU A 25 -23.83 -7.74 1.22
N GLY A 26 -23.00 -6.92 1.82
CA GLY A 26 -23.12 -6.38 3.16
C GLY A 26 -23.58 -4.92 3.20
N GLU A 27 -23.16 -4.21 4.22
CA GLU A 27 -23.55 -2.82 4.48
C GLU A 27 -22.96 -1.83 3.49
N TYR A 28 -23.71 -0.74 3.24
CA TYR A 28 -23.22 0.42 2.48
C TYR A 28 -22.10 1.14 3.24
N VAL A 29 -21.01 1.44 2.56
CA VAL A 29 -19.86 2.15 3.12
C VAL A 29 -19.87 3.62 2.71
N CYS A 30 -19.82 3.91 1.41
CA CYS A 30 -19.75 5.28 0.90
C CYS A 30 -20.11 5.34 -0.60
N SER A 31 -20.25 6.56 -1.13
CA SER A 31 -20.32 6.82 -2.58
C SER A 31 -19.28 7.84 -2.98
N GLY A 32 -18.61 7.59 -4.11
CA GLY A 32 -17.79 8.54 -4.85
C GLY A 32 -18.57 9.18 -6.00
N ALA A 33 -17.85 9.87 -6.89
CA ALA A 33 -18.44 10.53 -8.06
C ALA A 33 -19.02 9.55 -9.09
N GLN A 34 -18.49 8.34 -9.17
CA GLN A 34 -18.83 7.38 -10.22
C GLN A 34 -19.59 6.15 -9.72
N GLY A 35 -19.62 5.91 -8.40
CA GLY A 35 -20.18 4.66 -7.88
C GLY A 35 -20.41 4.62 -6.39
N SER A 36 -20.85 3.47 -5.92
CA SER A 36 -21.12 3.18 -4.52
C SER A 36 -20.31 2.00 -4.03
N VAL A 37 -19.84 2.07 -2.80
CA VAL A 37 -19.02 1.04 -2.14
C VAL A 37 -19.83 0.37 -1.03
N TYR A 38 -19.80 -0.95 -1.01
CA TYR A 38 -20.45 -1.80 -0.01
C TYR A 38 -19.44 -2.77 0.58
N ARG A 39 -19.69 -3.22 1.80
CA ARG A 39 -19.03 -4.41 2.34
C ARG A 39 -19.45 -5.64 1.55
N CYS A 40 -18.62 -6.65 1.55
CA CYS A 40 -18.92 -7.92 0.89
C CYS A 40 -18.24 -9.06 1.65
N THR A 41 -18.94 -10.16 1.81
CA THR A 41 -18.34 -11.41 2.30
C THR A 41 -18.18 -12.36 1.11
N SER A 42 -16.96 -12.84 0.90
CA SER A 42 -16.60 -13.80 -0.14
C SER A 42 -16.05 -15.08 0.48
N PRO A 43 -15.86 -16.16 -0.28
CA PRO A 43 -15.15 -17.36 0.20
C PRO A 43 -13.73 -17.08 0.71
N SER A 44 -13.11 -15.96 0.29
CA SER A 44 -11.78 -15.52 0.75
C SER A 44 -11.81 -14.66 2.02
N GLY A 45 -12.97 -14.21 2.47
CA GLY A 45 -13.16 -13.38 3.68
C GLY A 45 -13.89 -12.07 3.41
N GLU A 46 -13.71 -11.12 4.31
CA GLU A 46 -14.31 -9.77 4.25
C GLU A 46 -13.58 -8.89 3.23
N GLU A 47 -14.36 -8.26 2.38
CA GLU A 47 -13.89 -7.40 1.27
C GLU A 47 -14.79 -6.17 1.16
N VAL A 48 -14.42 -5.22 0.29
CA VAL A 48 -15.32 -4.18 -0.21
C VAL A 48 -15.54 -4.34 -1.70
N VAL A 49 -16.73 -3.95 -2.15
CA VAL A 49 -17.09 -3.96 -3.57
C VAL A 49 -17.51 -2.56 -3.98
N LYS A 50 -16.82 -2.01 -4.98
CA LYS A 50 -17.18 -0.76 -5.65
C LYS A 50 -18.02 -1.09 -6.88
N PHE A 51 -19.23 -0.58 -6.90
CA PHE A 51 -20.14 -0.67 -8.02
C PHE A 51 -20.15 0.66 -8.77
N ILE A 52 -19.94 0.62 -10.06
CA ILE A 52 -20.02 1.77 -10.95
C ILE A 52 -21.16 1.53 -11.94
N ASP A 53 -22.10 2.47 -11.98
CA ASP A 53 -23.19 2.55 -12.96
C ASP A 53 -23.00 3.88 -13.68
N LEU A 54 -22.43 3.83 -14.88
CA LEU A 54 -22.01 5.02 -15.59
C LEU A 54 -23.20 5.87 -16.05
N GLU A 55 -24.30 5.27 -16.41
CA GLU A 55 -25.49 6.02 -16.77
C GLU A 55 -26.02 6.85 -15.60
N LYS A 56 -26.17 6.22 -14.44
CA LYS A 56 -26.57 6.93 -13.21
C LYS A 56 -25.53 7.95 -12.75
N ALA A 57 -24.23 7.67 -12.91
CA ALA A 57 -23.19 8.62 -12.57
C ALA A 57 -23.25 9.89 -13.45
N VAL A 58 -23.46 9.75 -14.76
CA VAL A 58 -23.65 10.85 -15.69
C VAL A 58 -24.91 11.66 -15.33
N MET A 59 -26.02 10.97 -15.09
CA MET A 59 -27.27 11.62 -14.67
C MET A 59 -27.13 12.37 -13.35
N ALA A 60 -26.40 11.82 -12.39
CA ALA A 60 -26.13 12.47 -11.10
C ALA A 60 -25.26 13.72 -11.24
N ALA A 61 -24.31 13.72 -12.18
CA ALA A 61 -23.36 14.82 -12.40
C ALA A 61 -23.92 15.93 -13.31
N ALA A 62 -24.57 15.58 -14.43
CA ALA A 62 -25.04 16.51 -15.44
C ALA A 62 -26.54 16.81 -15.39
N GLY A 63 -27.34 16.01 -14.64
CA GLY A 63 -28.80 16.10 -14.59
C GLY A 63 -29.50 15.67 -15.88
N ARG A 64 -28.76 15.24 -16.90
CA ARG A 64 -29.21 14.79 -18.22
C ARG A 64 -28.22 13.80 -18.83
N PRO A 65 -28.63 13.02 -19.84
CA PRO A 65 -27.69 12.26 -20.64
C PRO A 65 -26.65 13.18 -21.30
N ASP A 66 -25.36 12.86 -21.13
CA ASP A 66 -24.25 13.61 -21.68
C ASP A 66 -23.21 12.63 -22.25
N PRO A 67 -23.16 12.47 -23.61
CA PRO A 67 -22.29 11.50 -24.25
C PRO A 67 -20.78 11.80 -24.03
N GLU A 68 -20.38 13.07 -23.95
CA GLU A 68 -18.99 13.45 -23.74
C GLU A 68 -18.56 13.13 -22.30
N LEU A 69 -19.41 13.47 -21.32
CA LEU A 69 -19.19 13.12 -19.93
C LEU A 69 -19.19 11.59 -19.73
N ALA A 70 -20.11 10.87 -20.40
CA ALA A 70 -20.14 9.41 -20.35
C ALA A 70 -18.85 8.79 -20.91
N ALA A 71 -18.34 9.30 -22.02
CA ALA A 71 -17.07 8.85 -22.60
C ALA A 71 -15.89 9.14 -21.67
N ALA A 72 -15.84 10.30 -21.05
CA ALA A 72 -14.80 10.68 -20.09
C ALA A 72 -14.84 9.79 -18.81
N MET A 73 -16.03 9.56 -18.25
CA MET A 73 -16.22 8.68 -17.09
C MET A 73 -15.85 7.23 -17.40
N ARG A 74 -16.21 6.73 -18.58
CA ARG A 74 -15.85 5.39 -19.05
C ARG A 74 -14.33 5.23 -19.17
N ALA A 75 -13.66 6.23 -19.77
CA ALA A 75 -12.20 6.25 -19.85
C ALA A 75 -11.55 6.25 -18.47
N GLY A 76 -12.09 7.03 -17.53
CA GLY A 76 -11.63 7.05 -16.13
C GLY A 76 -11.80 5.71 -15.43
N ALA A 77 -12.95 5.06 -15.58
CA ALA A 77 -13.21 3.75 -14.99
C ALA A 77 -12.29 2.65 -15.55
N MET A 78 -12.07 2.63 -16.86
CA MET A 78 -11.12 1.71 -17.49
C MET A 78 -9.69 1.98 -17.02
N ASN A 79 -9.33 3.24 -16.87
CA ASN A 79 -8.02 3.63 -16.36
C ASN A 79 -7.84 3.15 -14.91
N GLU A 80 -8.86 3.30 -14.05
CA GLU A 80 -8.84 2.77 -12.68
C GLU A 80 -8.57 1.26 -12.66
N ILE A 81 -9.29 0.49 -13.47
CA ILE A 81 -9.09 -0.97 -13.59
C ILE A 81 -7.64 -1.28 -14.01
N ASN A 82 -7.14 -0.61 -15.04
CA ASN A 82 -5.81 -0.86 -15.58
C ASN A 82 -4.70 -0.52 -14.57
N VAL A 83 -4.84 0.61 -13.87
CA VAL A 83 -3.89 1.03 -12.83
C VAL A 83 -3.92 0.05 -11.65
N LEU A 84 -5.10 -0.30 -11.16
CA LEU A 84 -5.26 -1.26 -10.07
C LEU A 84 -4.62 -2.62 -10.41
N LYS A 85 -4.87 -3.14 -11.61
CA LYS A 85 -4.25 -4.39 -12.09
C LYS A 85 -2.73 -4.35 -12.08
N GLN A 86 -2.14 -3.22 -12.46
CA GLN A 86 -0.70 -3.05 -12.48
C GLN A 86 -0.10 -2.88 -11.08
N LEU A 87 -0.86 -2.35 -10.12
CA LEU A 87 -0.44 -2.15 -8.74
C LEU A 87 -0.54 -3.41 -7.87
N VAL A 88 -1.34 -4.41 -8.27
CA VAL A 88 -1.44 -5.68 -7.53
C VAL A 88 -0.07 -6.30 -7.30
N GLY A 89 0.27 -6.49 -6.02
CA GLY A 89 1.55 -7.08 -5.61
C GLY A 89 2.78 -6.19 -5.82
N ARG A 90 2.61 -4.95 -6.32
CA ARG A 90 3.70 -3.98 -6.49
C ARG A 90 3.74 -2.92 -5.40
N SER A 91 2.58 -2.48 -4.96
CA SER A 91 2.47 -1.47 -3.93
C SER A 91 1.64 -1.97 -2.76
N GLU A 92 2.13 -1.76 -1.55
CA GLU A 92 1.41 -2.11 -0.31
C GLU A 92 0.70 -0.89 0.28
N HIS A 93 1.02 0.28 -0.24
CA HIS A 93 0.42 1.55 0.14
C HIS A 93 -0.71 1.96 -0.83
N THR A 94 -1.28 0.98 -1.54
CA THR A 94 -2.45 1.16 -2.40
C THR A 94 -3.49 0.09 -2.10
N VAL A 95 -4.78 0.42 -2.28
CA VAL A 95 -5.83 -0.59 -2.19
C VAL A 95 -5.56 -1.72 -3.20
N GLN A 96 -5.73 -2.98 -2.77
CA GLN A 96 -5.49 -4.13 -3.63
C GLN A 96 -6.77 -4.55 -4.34
N LEU A 97 -6.72 -4.68 -5.66
CA LEU A 97 -7.77 -5.29 -6.46
C LEU A 97 -7.74 -6.81 -6.26
N ILE A 98 -8.88 -7.40 -5.92
CA ILE A 98 -9.05 -8.85 -5.74
C ILE A 98 -9.61 -9.46 -7.00
N ALA A 99 -10.67 -8.85 -7.53
CA ALA A 99 -11.31 -9.27 -8.78
C ALA A 99 -12.07 -8.09 -9.41
N GLU A 100 -12.33 -8.18 -10.70
CA GLU A 100 -13.16 -7.23 -11.43
C GLU A 100 -14.08 -7.94 -12.40
N ALA A 101 -15.23 -7.34 -12.65
CA ALA A 101 -16.15 -7.73 -13.71
C ALA A 101 -16.81 -6.48 -14.29
N HIS A 102 -17.12 -6.51 -15.56
CA HIS A 102 -17.82 -5.42 -16.25
C HIS A 102 -18.56 -5.96 -17.46
N ASP A 103 -19.60 -5.25 -17.89
CA ASP A 103 -20.27 -5.51 -19.15
C ASP A 103 -19.39 -5.07 -20.34
N ARG A 104 -19.77 -5.51 -21.54
CA ARG A 104 -18.99 -5.26 -22.77
C ARG A 104 -18.76 -3.77 -23.04
N ASP A 105 -19.75 -2.94 -22.73
CA ASP A 105 -19.75 -1.51 -23.03
C ASP A 105 -19.29 -0.65 -21.84
N LEU A 106 -18.84 -1.28 -20.75
CA LEU A 106 -18.40 -0.63 -19.52
C LEU A 106 -19.46 0.29 -18.88
N ASN A 107 -20.74 -0.01 -19.04
CA ASN A 107 -21.81 0.73 -18.37
C ASN A 107 -21.94 0.32 -16.90
N PHE A 108 -21.65 -0.96 -16.62
CA PHE A 108 -21.66 -1.54 -15.28
C PHE A 108 -20.31 -2.16 -14.97
N ILE A 109 -19.72 -1.78 -13.83
CA ILE A 109 -18.43 -2.28 -13.39
C ILE A 109 -18.53 -2.66 -11.91
N VAL A 110 -17.96 -3.82 -11.55
CA VAL A 110 -17.89 -4.35 -10.19
C VAL A 110 -16.43 -4.61 -9.87
N LEU A 111 -15.90 -3.89 -8.88
CA LEU A 111 -14.51 -4.05 -8.41
C LEU A 111 -14.52 -4.59 -6.98
N ARG A 112 -14.01 -5.81 -6.80
CA ARG A 112 -13.75 -6.38 -5.47
C ARG A 112 -12.36 -5.95 -5.02
N GLN A 113 -12.28 -5.38 -3.84
CA GLN A 113 -11.07 -4.79 -3.31
C GLN A 113 -10.86 -5.20 -1.85
N GLN A 114 -9.62 -5.09 -1.40
CA GLN A 114 -9.25 -5.32 -0.02
C GLN A 114 -10.08 -4.48 0.94
N MET A 115 -10.52 -5.08 2.04
CA MET A 115 -11.20 -4.38 3.13
C MET A 115 -10.22 -3.51 3.89
N LEU A 116 -10.47 -2.20 3.90
CA LEU A 116 -9.68 -1.20 4.60
C LEU A 116 -10.60 -0.24 5.37
N THR A 117 -10.08 0.39 6.42
CA THR A 117 -10.80 1.39 7.21
C THR A 117 -10.64 2.76 6.56
N PRO A 118 -11.69 3.55 6.31
CA PRO A 118 -11.56 4.93 5.83
C PRO A 118 -10.72 5.78 6.79
N LEU A 119 -9.89 6.70 6.25
CA LEU A 119 -9.02 7.56 7.06
C LEU A 119 -9.79 8.31 8.16
N GLU A 120 -10.95 8.86 7.85
CA GLU A 120 -11.76 9.62 8.81
C GLU A 120 -12.20 8.76 10.00
N GLU A 121 -12.59 7.52 9.77
CA GLU A 121 -12.98 6.55 10.80
C GLU A 121 -11.77 6.19 11.68
N TYR A 122 -10.63 5.89 11.05
CA TYR A 122 -9.38 5.65 11.75
C TYR A 122 -8.97 6.82 12.64
N LEU A 123 -9.01 8.05 12.13
CA LEU A 123 -8.62 9.25 12.87
C LEU A 123 -9.54 9.51 14.08
N ARG A 124 -10.83 9.20 13.99
CA ARG A 124 -11.74 9.30 15.14
C ARG A 124 -11.37 8.34 16.26
N ALA A 125 -10.93 7.13 15.91
CA ALA A 125 -10.51 6.12 16.89
C ALA A 125 -9.11 6.42 17.45
N ALA A 126 -8.17 6.82 16.62
CA ALA A 126 -6.75 7.01 16.96
C ALA A 126 -6.44 8.26 17.80
N ARG A 127 -7.31 9.30 17.78
CA ARG A 127 -7.08 10.60 18.45
C ARG A 127 -6.86 10.51 19.96
N ARG A 128 -7.17 9.41 20.58
CA ARG A 128 -7.04 9.25 22.05
C ARG A 128 -5.62 8.87 22.48
N ASP A 129 -4.86 8.17 21.64
CA ASP A 129 -3.63 7.51 22.05
C ASP A 129 -2.39 7.88 21.20
N THR A 130 -2.55 8.53 20.05
CA THR A 130 -1.45 8.80 19.13
C THR A 130 -1.39 10.28 18.73
N SER A 131 -0.19 10.88 18.80
CA SER A 131 0.05 12.25 18.31
C SER A 131 -0.29 12.38 16.82
N MET A 132 -1.05 13.40 16.47
CA MET A 132 -1.40 13.69 15.06
C MET A 132 -0.16 13.92 14.20
N ALA A 133 0.88 14.55 14.73
CA ALA A 133 2.14 14.73 14.01
C ALA A 133 2.75 13.39 13.61
N LYS A 134 2.71 12.37 14.49
CA LYS A 134 3.20 11.03 14.17
C LYS A 134 2.34 10.35 13.09
N ILE A 135 1.02 10.50 13.18
CA ILE A 135 0.09 9.97 12.16
C ILE A 135 0.41 10.60 10.80
N VAL A 136 0.59 11.92 10.75
CA VAL A 136 0.88 12.66 9.52
C VAL A 136 2.24 12.30 8.94
N LEU A 137 3.26 12.09 9.76
CA LEU A 137 4.57 11.61 9.33
C LEU A 137 4.48 10.23 8.67
N GLN A 138 3.78 9.28 9.31
CA GLN A 138 3.59 7.93 8.76
C GLN A 138 2.77 7.98 7.46
N LEU A 139 1.64 8.69 7.47
CA LEU A 139 0.78 8.88 6.31
C LEU A 139 1.55 9.49 5.13
N GLY A 140 2.33 10.54 5.37
CA GLY A 140 3.14 11.16 4.34
C GLY A 140 4.19 10.21 3.74
N CYS A 141 4.85 9.39 4.58
CA CYS A 141 5.78 8.36 4.12
C CYS A 141 5.10 7.32 3.22
N ASP A 142 3.95 6.81 3.66
CA ASP A 142 3.21 5.75 2.96
C ASP A 142 2.64 6.27 1.63
N LEU A 143 2.09 7.49 1.61
CA LEU A 143 1.61 8.11 0.38
C LEU A 143 2.72 8.40 -0.62
N CYS A 144 3.88 8.91 -0.16
CA CYS A 144 5.03 9.06 -1.05
C CYS A 144 5.47 7.71 -1.65
N SER A 145 5.37 6.62 -0.90
CA SER A 145 5.64 5.27 -1.43
C SER A 145 4.62 4.88 -2.51
N ALA A 146 3.31 5.02 -2.22
CA ALA A 146 2.24 4.73 -3.16
C ALA A 146 2.38 5.52 -4.47
N LEU A 147 2.63 6.82 -4.36
CA LEU A 147 2.75 7.73 -5.51
C LEU A 147 4.01 7.47 -6.34
N ARG A 148 5.11 7.06 -5.70
CA ARG A 148 6.31 6.61 -6.43
C ARG A 148 6.08 5.31 -7.19
N ASP A 149 5.35 4.35 -6.60
CA ASP A 149 4.98 3.12 -7.28
C ASP A 149 4.08 3.42 -8.49
N LEU A 150 3.18 4.40 -8.36
CA LEU A 150 2.32 4.88 -9.44
C LEU A 150 3.11 5.62 -10.53
N ALA A 151 4.04 6.51 -10.14
CA ALA A 151 4.92 7.21 -11.06
C ALA A 151 5.84 6.25 -11.84
N ALA A 152 6.28 5.16 -11.22
CA ALA A 152 7.02 4.09 -11.90
C ALA A 152 6.20 3.35 -12.99
N LEU A 153 4.87 3.45 -12.92
CA LEU A 153 3.94 3.02 -13.97
C LEU A 153 3.62 4.15 -14.97
N ASN A 154 4.29 5.30 -14.85
CA ASN A 154 4.09 6.49 -15.67
C ASN A 154 2.74 7.20 -15.46
N TYR A 155 2.18 7.14 -14.24
CA TYR A 155 0.94 7.83 -13.87
C TYR A 155 1.15 8.81 -12.70
N ALA A 156 0.33 9.88 -12.66
CA ALA A 156 0.04 10.66 -11.47
C ALA A 156 -1.41 10.40 -11.03
N HIS A 157 -1.67 10.48 -9.72
CA HIS A 157 -2.99 10.19 -9.12
C HIS A 157 -4.00 11.31 -9.35
N ARG A 158 -3.60 12.57 -9.15
CA ARG A 158 -4.34 13.82 -9.36
C ARG A 158 -5.52 14.09 -8.42
N ASP A 159 -5.84 13.19 -7.52
CA ASP A 159 -6.93 13.37 -6.55
C ASP A 159 -6.56 12.87 -5.15
N VAL A 160 -5.35 13.21 -4.68
CA VAL A 160 -4.89 12.88 -3.32
C VAL A 160 -5.62 13.78 -2.32
N LYS A 161 -6.49 13.17 -1.50
CA LYS A 161 -7.32 13.82 -0.49
C LYS A 161 -7.74 12.82 0.60
N PRO A 162 -8.25 13.27 1.77
CA PRO A 162 -8.62 12.37 2.87
C PRO A 162 -9.59 11.26 2.48
N GLU A 163 -10.56 11.56 1.60
CA GLU A 163 -11.57 10.62 1.16
C GLU A 163 -11.01 9.46 0.34
N ASN A 164 -9.85 9.66 -0.29
CA ASN A 164 -9.17 8.69 -1.14
C ASN A 164 -8.02 7.99 -0.39
N ILE A 165 -8.06 7.99 0.94
CA ILE A 165 -7.09 7.29 1.79
C ILE A 165 -7.83 6.34 2.71
N CYS A 166 -7.39 5.11 2.71
CA CYS A 166 -7.84 4.07 3.63
C CYS A 166 -6.67 3.56 4.47
N VAL A 167 -6.98 2.88 5.55
CA VAL A 167 -6.01 2.44 6.54
C VAL A 167 -6.12 0.94 6.74
N LEU A 168 -5.01 0.25 6.58
CA LEU A 168 -4.86 -1.13 7.01
C LEU A 168 -4.32 -1.12 8.45
N VAL A 169 -5.17 -1.54 9.38
CA VAL A 169 -4.79 -1.69 10.78
C VAL A 169 -4.56 -3.17 11.05
N THR A 170 -3.35 -3.52 11.44
CA THR A 170 -2.99 -4.86 11.89
C THR A 170 -2.54 -4.79 13.36
N GLU A 171 -2.32 -5.94 13.99
CA GLU A 171 -1.81 -5.96 15.37
C GLU A 171 -0.43 -5.29 15.49
N ASP A 172 0.37 -5.35 14.42
CA ASP A 172 1.77 -4.92 14.44
C ASP A 172 2.00 -3.54 13.82
N CYS A 173 1.13 -3.09 12.90
CA CYS A 173 1.36 -1.85 12.17
C CYS A 173 0.06 -1.20 11.66
N VAL A 174 0.19 0.08 11.37
CA VAL A 174 -0.80 0.89 10.65
C VAL A 174 -0.17 1.30 9.33
N THR A 175 -0.84 1.01 8.22
CA THR A 175 -0.41 1.35 6.87
C THR A 175 -1.49 2.19 6.19
N PHE A 176 -1.09 3.35 5.67
CA PHE A 176 -1.99 4.21 4.90
C PHE A 176 -1.93 3.82 3.42
N CYS A 177 -3.10 3.59 2.84
CA CYS A 177 -3.26 3.11 1.48
C CYS A 177 -4.03 4.13 0.64
N LEU A 178 -3.49 4.46 -0.53
CA LEU A 178 -4.16 5.29 -1.53
C LEU A 178 -5.21 4.45 -2.28
N CYS A 179 -6.37 5.04 -2.55
CA CYS A 179 -7.47 4.42 -3.27
C CYS A 179 -8.10 5.40 -4.28
N ASP A 180 -9.00 4.90 -5.12
CA ASP A 180 -9.72 5.65 -6.17
C ASP A 180 -8.81 6.21 -7.28
N PHE A 181 -8.38 5.34 -8.18
CA PHE A 181 -7.47 5.66 -9.29
C PHE A 181 -8.19 6.17 -10.56
N GLY A 182 -9.48 6.51 -10.46
CA GLY A 182 -10.27 6.99 -11.60
C GLY A 182 -9.81 8.32 -12.20
N SER A 183 -9.08 9.13 -11.42
CA SER A 183 -8.50 10.42 -11.87
C SER A 183 -7.07 10.31 -12.40
N CYS A 184 -6.44 9.13 -12.34
CA CYS A 184 -5.07 8.93 -12.78
C CYS A 184 -4.87 9.34 -14.24
N SER A 185 -3.73 9.95 -14.51
CA SER A 185 -3.36 10.36 -15.85
C SER A 185 -1.89 10.11 -16.13
N LEU A 186 -1.55 9.85 -17.39
CA LEU A 186 -0.18 9.61 -17.82
C LEU A 186 0.69 10.84 -17.61
N LEU A 187 1.87 10.61 -17.03
CA LEU A 187 2.93 11.62 -16.93
C LEU A 187 3.40 12.04 -18.32
N ASN A 188 3.90 13.27 -18.42
CA ASN A 188 4.38 13.89 -19.65
C ASN A 188 3.31 14.07 -20.75
N LYS A 189 2.02 13.90 -20.40
CA LYS A 189 0.87 14.21 -21.25
C LYS A 189 0.11 15.39 -20.66
N ILE A 190 -0.60 16.11 -21.54
CA ILE A 190 -1.60 17.09 -21.09
C ILE A 190 -2.82 16.27 -20.67
N PRO A 191 -3.25 16.34 -19.40
CA PRO A 191 -4.39 15.56 -18.95
C PRO A 191 -5.66 16.05 -19.67
N ALA A 192 -6.46 15.11 -20.16
CA ALA A 192 -7.83 15.41 -20.49
C ALA A 192 -8.56 15.93 -19.23
N PHE A 193 -9.58 16.77 -19.42
CA PHE A 193 -10.38 17.34 -18.34
C PHE A 193 -10.66 16.28 -17.26
N GLY A 194 -10.25 16.56 -16.03
CA GLY A 194 -10.46 15.67 -14.88
C GLY A 194 -11.05 16.47 -13.72
N SER A 195 -11.74 15.78 -12.81
CA SER A 195 -12.19 16.40 -11.58
C SER A 195 -10.97 16.82 -10.76
N LYS A 196 -10.99 18.07 -10.29
CA LYS A 196 -10.04 18.57 -9.30
C LYS A 196 -10.77 18.80 -8.00
N THR A 197 -10.16 18.46 -6.90
CA THR A 197 -10.73 18.71 -5.58
C THR A 197 -9.99 19.88 -4.93
N VAL A 198 -10.65 21.04 -4.91
CA VAL A 198 -10.16 22.18 -4.13
C VAL A 198 -10.35 21.85 -2.64
N PRO A 199 -9.34 22.07 -1.76
CA PRO A 199 -8.10 22.82 -1.96
C PRO A 199 -6.87 21.96 -2.34
N TYR A 200 -7.00 20.67 -2.58
CA TYR A 200 -5.86 19.75 -2.75
C TYR A 200 -5.18 19.85 -4.13
N ALA A 201 -5.89 20.34 -5.13
CA ALA A 201 -5.34 20.51 -6.48
C ALA A 201 -4.31 21.65 -6.52
N PRO A 202 -3.15 21.46 -7.20
CA PRO A 202 -2.14 22.49 -7.30
C PRO A 202 -2.55 23.63 -8.24
N PRO A 203 -1.85 24.79 -8.19
CA PRO A 203 -2.17 25.95 -9.03
C PRO A 203 -2.19 25.64 -10.53
N GLU A 204 -1.31 24.78 -11.01
CA GLU A 204 -1.22 24.38 -12.41
C GLU A 204 -2.36 23.45 -12.87
N ALA A 205 -3.23 23.02 -11.98
CA ALA A 205 -4.34 22.10 -12.31
C ALA A 205 -5.29 22.64 -13.40
N ASP A 206 -5.38 23.96 -13.55
CA ASP A 206 -6.17 24.64 -14.58
C ASP A 206 -5.37 25.01 -15.84
N SER A 207 -4.09 24.66 -15.88
CA SER A 207 -3.19 25.03 -16.96
C SER A 207 -3.04 23.88 -17.97
N VAL A 208 -2.86 24.26 -19.24
CA VAL A 208 -2.61 23.30 -20.34
C VAL A 208 -1.11 22.96 -20.35
N VAL A 209 -0.66 22.27 -19.30
CA VAL A 209 0.74 21.87 -19.15
C VAL A 209 0.87 20.35 -19.06
N LYS A 210 2.07 19.85 -19.37
CA LYS A 210 2.35 18.43 -19.22
C LYS A 210 2.39 18.07 -17.75
N LEU A 211 1.70 16.97 -17.41
CA LEU A 211 1.62 16.47 -16.06
C LEU A 211 2.97 15.93 -15.59
N THR A 212 3.36 16.28 -14.38
CA THR A 212 4.51 15.73 -13.67
C THR A 212 4.06 15.09 -12.36
N ASP A 213 4.89 14.26 -11.76
CA ASP A 213 4.65 13.67 -10.42
C ASP A 213 4.66 14.70 -9.30
N HIS A 214 5.20 15.91 -9.54
CA HIS A 214 5.12 17.04 -8.62
C HIS A 214 3.69 17.57 -8.40
N TYR A 215 2.75 17.22 -9.27
CA TYR A 215 1.32 17.48 -9.04
C TYR A 215 0.85 16.86 -7.71
N ASP A 216 1.14 15.58 -7.52
CA ASP A 216 0.72 14.84 -6.33
C ASP A 216 1.52 15.26 -5.08
N VAL A 217 2.76 15.72 -5.24
CA VAL A 217 3.55 16.31 -4.14
C VAL A 217 2.82 17.48 -3.49
N TYR A 218 2.26 18.39 -4.30
CA TYR A 218 1.46 19.51 -3.79
C TYR A 218 0.26 19.01 -2.97
N SER A 219 -0.47 18.06 -3.50
CA SER A 219 -1.66 17.47 -2.86
C SER A 219 -1.31 16.81 -1.52
N VAL A 220 -0.18 16.11 -1.44
CA VAL A 220 0.34 15.53 -0.18
C VAL A 220 0.66 16.64 0.83
N GLY A 221 1.29 17.72 0.40
CA GLY A 221 1.58 18.89 1.26
C GLY A 221 0.32 19.48 1.87
N VAL A 222 -0.69 19.78 1.04
CA VAL A 222 -1.99 20.31 1.50
C VAL A 222 -2.72 19.36 2.42
N LEU A 223 -2.66 18.07 2.12
CA LEU A 223 -3.26 17.04 2.97
C LEU A 223 -2.63 17.01 4.36
N MET A 224 -1.30 16.96 4.44
CA MET A 224 -0.56 16.98 5.72
C MET A 224 -0.89 18.23 6.54
N GLU A 225 -0.90 19.40 5.91
CA GLU A 225 -1.29 20.67 6.56
C GLU A 225 -2.73 20.61 7.09
N THR A 226 -3.66 20.11 6.28
CA THR A 226 -5.08 20.02 6.65
C THR A 226 -5.29 19.12 7.87
N LEU A 227 -4.57 18.04 7.98
CA LEU A 227 -4.64 17.13 9.12
C LEU A 227 -4.03 17.75 10.40
N LEU A 228 -3.03 18.61 10.25
CA LEU A 228 -2.33 19.26 11.37
C LEU A 228 -2.96 20.58 11.84
N ARG A 229 -3.99 21.10 11.18
CA ARG A 229 -4.55 22.45 11.40
C ARG A 229 -4.81 22.84 12.86
N ARG A 230 -4.99 21.90 13.76
CA ARG A 230 -5.34 22.12 15.17
C ARG A 230 -4.28 21.61 16.15
N GLU A 231 -3.16 21.13 15.62
CA GLU A 231 -2.12 20.48 16.41
C GLU A 231 -0.79 21.22 16.26
N PRO A 232 0.06 21.22 17.29
CA PRO A 232 1.41 21.74 17.16
C PRO A 232 2.17 20.99 16.06
N CYS A 233 2.70 21.73 15.08
CA CYS A 233 3.49 21.17 14.00
C CYS A 233 4.99 21.35 14.31
N PRO A 234 5.80 20.28 14.33
CA PRO A 234 7.24 20.39 14.41
C PRO A 234 7.80 21.26 13.27
N THR A 235 8.76 22.13 13.58
CA THR A 235 9.30 23.12 12.62
C THR A 235 9.81 22.47 11.33
N GLU A 236 10.50 21.31 11.45
CA GLU A 236 11.00 20.60 10.28
C GLU A 236 9.87 20.01 9.42
N LEU A 237 8.80 19.50 10.05
CA LEU A 237 7.63 19.03 9.31
C LEU A 237 6.91 20.17 8.60
N SER A 238 6.78 21.34 9.26
CA SER A 238 6.21 22.55 8.64
C SER A 238 7.00 22.96 7.39
N ARG A 239 8.34 22.95 7.45
CA ARG A 239 9.19 23.26 6.28
C ARG A 239 8.98 22.28 5.12
N VAL A 240 8.84 21.00 5.40
CA VAL A 240 8.55 19.99 4.35
C VAL A 240 7.18 20.26 3.71
N ILE A 241 6.16 20.55 4.53
CA ILE A 241 4.82 20.87 4.05
C ILE A 241 4.84 22.10 3.15
N GLU A 242 5.51 23.17 3.57
CA GLU A 242 5.63 24.40 2.76
C GLU A 242 6.37 24.11 1.44
N ALA A 243 7.48 23.40 1.48
CA ALA A 243 8.22 23.03 0.26
C ALA A 243 7.38 22.22 -0.72
N CYS A 244 6.51 21.31 -0.23
CA CYS A 244 5.59 20.58 -1.09
C CYS A 244 4.55 21.47 -1.78
N LYS A 245 4.20 22.62 -1.17
CA LYS A 245 3.18 23.55 -1.65
C LYS A 245 3.73 24.69 -2.51
N GLU A 246 5.01 24.64 -2.88
CA GLU A 246 5.59 25.66 -3.78
C GLU A 246 4.70 25.82 -5.03
N PRO A 247 4.45 27.07 -5.47
CA PRO A 247 3.56 27.33 -6.60
C PRO A 247 4.02 26.68 -7.89
N LEU A 248 5.32 26.72 -8.16
CA LEU A 248 5.90 26.12 -9.38
C LEU A 248 6.25 24.65 -9.14
N PRO A 249 5.85 23.75 -10.02
CA PRO A 249 6.14 22.31 -9.88
C PRO A 249 7.63 21.98 -9.72
N GLU A 250 8.50 22.69 -10.45
CA GLU A 250 9.96 22.53 -10.43
C GLU A 250 10.63 22.91 -9.11
N ASP A 251 9.99 23.77 -8.31
CA ASP A 251 10.50 24.18 -7.00
C ASP A 251 10.11 23.21 -5.89
N ARG A 252 9.17 22.30 -6.15
CA ARG A 252 8.75 21.26 -5.21
C ARG A 252 9.78 20.16 -5.12
N PRO A 253 10.00 19.58 -3.93
CA PRO A 253 10.86 18.40 -3.78
C PRO A 253 10.25 17.18 -4.49
N SER A 254 11.09 16.24 -4.92
CA SER A 254 10.59 14.95 -5.41
C SER A 254 9.94 14.14 -4.30
N LEU A 255 9.03 13.21 -4.64
CA LEU A 255 8.42 12.27 -3.70
C LEU A 255 9.46 11.51 -2.86
N GLN A 256 10.60 11.17 -3.46
CA GLN A 256 11.70 10.50 -2.75
C GLN A 256 12.36 11.40 -1.70
N GLN A 257 12.57 12.67 -2.01
CA GLN A 257 13.13 13.63 -1.07
C GLN A 257 12.17 13.86 0.11
N VAL A 258 10.88 14.06 -0.17
CA VAL A 258 9.83 14.21 0.86
C VAL A 258 9.82 12.98 1.75
N GLN A 259 9.73 11.77 1.19
CA GLN A 259 9.71 10.53 1.93
C GLN A 259 10.93 10.36 2.84
N LYS A 260 12.13 10.68 2.34
CA LYS A 260 13.37 10.59 3.09
C LYS A 260 13.34 11.46 4.35
N VAL A 261 12.91 12.70 4.22
CA VAL A 261 12.83 13.65 5.35
C VAL A 261 11.76 13.20 6.36
N LEU A 262 10.56 12.86 5.89
CA LEU A 262 9.47 12.38 6.75
C LEU A 262 9.86 11.12 7.52
N ALA A 263 10.51 10.16 6.87
CA ALA A 263 10.99 8.94 7.51
C ALA A 263 12.06 9.24 8.58
N GLN A 264 12.93 10.21 8.34
CA GLN A 264 13.92 10.66 9.33
C GLN A 264 13.23 11.28 10.54
N LEU A 265 12.27 12.19 10.34
CA LEU A 265 11.49 12.81 11.42
C LEU A 265 10.71 11.76 12.24
N LEU A 266 10.09 10.79 11.56
CA LEU A 266 9.37 9.71 12.21
C LEU A 266 10.28 8.85 13.09
N ARG A 267 11.49 8.55 12.60
CA ARG A 267 12.52 7.83 13.39
C ARG A 267 12.94 8.61 14.64
N THR A 268 13.12 9.94 14.51
CA THR A 268 13.49 10.82 15.64
C THR A 268 12.38 10.87 16.67
N ALA A 269 11.14 11.14 16.27
CA ALA A 269 9.98 11.16 17.16
C ALA A 269 9.77 9.81 17.88
N THR A 270 10.12 8.70 17.24
CA THR A 270 10.05 7.37 17.85
C THR A 270 11.18 7.15 18.87
N LYS A 271 12.38 7.69 18.63
CA LYS A 271 13.54 7.60 19.55
C LYS A 271 13.33 8.44 20.82
N GLU A 272 12.83 9.66 20.70
CA GLU A 272 12.58 10.58 21.82
C GLU A 272 11.59 9.97 22.82
N ARG A 273 10.47 9.42 22.34
CA ARG A 273 9.49 8.74 23.20
C ARG A 273 10.06 7.51 23.94
N ARG A 274 11.09 6.88 23.39
CA ARG A 274 11.78 5.72 24.00
C ARG A 274 12.85 6.14 25.01
N ALA A 275 13.46 7.30 24.85
CA ALA A 275 14.39 7.84 25.83
C ALA A 275 13.66 8.22 27.13
N GLU A 276 12.41 8.69 27.04
CA GLU A 276 11.56 9.06 28.17
C GLU A 276 10.99 7.86 28.94
N SER A 277 10.89 6.67 28.31
CA SER A 277 10.24 5.48 28.91
C SER A 277 11.17 4.40 29.43
N ARG A 278 12.50 4.63 29.58
CA ARG A 278 13.48 3.60 29.93
C ARG A 278 13.63 3.34 31.44
N PRO A 279 13.35 2.09 31.90
CA PRO A 279 14.11 1.48 33.01
C PRO A 279 15.30 0.68 32.44
N ARG A 280 16.47 0.89 33.02
CA ARG A 280 17.71 0.17 32.70
C ARG A 280 17.60 -1.30 33.10
N SER A 281 17.73 -2.25 32.18
CA SER A 281 17.84 -3.68 32.47
C SER A 281 19.02 -4.35 31.75
N LYS A 282 19.62 -5.32 32.46
CA LYS A 282 20.94 -5.91 32.21
C LYS A 282 21.06 -6.98 31.09
N ASN A 283 20.05 -7.17 30.24
CA ASN A 283 20.12 -8.16 29.15
C ASN A 283 19.90 -7.48 27.78
N GLU A 284 20.88 -6.69 27.35
CA GLU A 284 20.85 -6.09 26.00
C GLU A 284 21.33 -7.10 24.94
N LEU A 285 20.45 -7.38 23.93
CA LEU A 285 20.84 -8.10 22.73
C LEU A 285 21.85 -7.23 21.95
N ARG A 286 22.93 -7.82 21.46
CA ARG A 286 24.03 -7.09 20.79
C ARG A 286 24.09 -7.33 19.30
N SER A 287 23.40 -8.33 18.78
CA SER A 287 23.43 -8.69 17.38
C SER A 287 22.11 -9.32 16.90
N LEU A 288 21.86 -9.32 15.58
CA LEU A 288 20.77 -10.06 14.97
C LEU A 288 20.84 -11.55 15.33
N LYS A 289 22.04 -12.09 15.42
CA LYS A 289 22.31 -13.49 15.83
C LYS A 289 21.76 -13.79 17.23
N ASP A 290 21.99 -12.92 18.19
CA ASP A 290 21.46 -13.08 19.54
C ASP A 290 19.94 -12.98 19.57
N ALA A 291 19.37 -12.07 18.78
CA ALA A 291 17.93 -11.90 18.64
C ALA A 291 17.27 -13.17 18.04
N LEU A 292 17.83 -13.73 16.99
CA LEU A 292 17.32 -14.95 16.36
C LEU A 292 17.46 -16.16 17.29
N ARG A 293 18.54 -16.27 18.04
CA ARG A 293 18.71 -17.31 19.08
C ARG A 293 17.65 -17.20 20.15
N LEU A 294 17.40 -15.99 20.64
CA LEU A 294 16.37 -15.76 21.65
C LEU A 294 14.98 -16.16 21.14
N TRP A 295 14.67 -15.85 19.85
CA TRP A 295 13.43 -16.26 19.22
C TRP A 295 13.32 -17.79 19.11
N CYS A 296 14.38 -18.47 18.71
CA CYS A 296 14.39 -19.94 18.63
C CYS A 296 14.15 -20.61 19.99
N VAL A 297 14.59 -20.00 21.08
CA VAL A 297 14.44 -20.55 22.44
C VAL A 297 13.09 -20.20 23.07
N LYS A 298 12.63 -18.97 22.93
CA LYS A 298 11.46 -18.44 23.66
C LYS A 298 10.22 -18.23 22.77
N GLY A 299 10.36 -18.29 21.45
CA GLY A 299 9.24 -18.05 20.50
C GLY A 299 8.54 -16.73 20.74
N ALA A 300 7.22 -16.73 20.70
CA ALA A 300 6.39 -15.53 20.87
C ALA A 300 6.63 -14.78 22.20
N ALA A 301 7.06 -15.46 23.25
CA ALA A 301 7.38 -14.81 24.53
C ALA A 301 8.60 -13.86 24.45
N ALA A 302 9.46 -14.00 23.43
CA ALA A 302 10.58 -13.09 23.17
C ALA A 302 10.18 -11.81 22.42
N GLN A 303 9.02 -11.77 21.79
CA GLN A 303 8.60 -10.72 20.86
C GLN A 303 8.76 -9.29 21.40
N PRO A 304 8.33 -8.94 22.64
CA PRO A 304 8.51 -7.58 23.17
C PRO A 304 9.97 -7.15 23.28
N THR A 305 10.87 -8.09 23.59
CA THR A 305 12.32 -7.84 23.70
C THR A 305 12.94 -7.66 22.32
N LEU A 306 12.53 -8.49 21.36
CA LEU A 306 13.02 -8.46 19.98
C LEU A 306 12.54 -7.23 19.21
N LEU A 307 11.31 -6.78 19.42
CA LEU A 307 10.82 -5.52 18.88
C LEU A 307 11.65 -4.35 19.35
N ARG A 308 11.92 -4.25 20.65
CA ARG A 308 12.81 -3.22 21.21
C ARG A 308 14.21 -3.26 20.64
N PHE A 309 14.75 -4.46 20.41
CA PHE A 309 16.06 -4.63 19.78
C PHE A 309 16.02 -4.24 18.29
N ALA A 310 15.02 -4.65 17.54
CA ALA A 310 14.84 -4.28 16.14
C ALA A 310 14.87 -2.75 15.95
N ASP A 311 14.29 -2.05 16.90
CA ASP A 311 14.17 -0.60 16.87
C ASP A 311 15.35 0.15 17.54
N SER A 312 16.34 -0.57 18.10
CA SER A 312 17.46 0.04 18.82
C SER A 312 18.45 0.83 17.94
N GLY A 313 18.34 0.70 16.62
CA GLY A 313 19.28 1.27 15.64
C GLY A 313 20.57 0.46 15.48
N MET A 314 20.70 -0.69 16.15
CA MET A 314 21.87 -1.58 16.03
C MET A 314 21.84 -2.47 14.79
N LEU A 315 20.68 -2.64 14.16
CA LEU A 315 20.48 -3.43 12.97
C LEU A 315 20.41 -2.54 11.72
N SER A 316 20.95 -3.03 10.59
CA SER A 316 20.67 -2.44 9.28
C SER A 316 19.17 -2.53 8.97
N GLU A 317 18.68 -1.74 8.03
CA GLU A 317 17.26 -1.72 7.65
C GLU A 317 16.79 -3.09 7.14
N GLY A 318 17.62 -3.75 6.32
CA GLY A 318 17.37 -5.11 5.84
C GLY A 318 17.34 -6.16 6.96
N GLN A 319 18.26 -6.07 7.93
CA GLN A 319 18.30 -6.96 9.10
C GLN A 319 17.07 -6.77 10.00
N ARG A 320 16.66 -5.52 10.21
CA ARG A 320 15.48 -5.18 11.01
C ARG A 320 14.20 -5.75 10.37
N SER A 321 14.03 -5.48 9.08
CA SER A 321 12.88 -5.98 8.32
C SER A 321 12.84 -7.50 8.33
N PHE A 322 13.98 -8.18 8.20
CA PHE A 322 14.05 -9.63 8.30
C PHE A 322 13.65 -10.14 9.69
N LEU A 323 14.09 -9.49 10.77
CA LEU A 323 13.70 -9.85 12.12
C LEU A 323 12.18 -9.69 12.34
N HIS A 324 11.59 -8.61 11.84
CA HIS A 324 10.13 -8.43 11.86
C HIS A 324 9.40 -9.55 11.10
N ALA A 325 9.92 -9.96 9.93
CA ALA A 325 9.36 -11.08 9.18
C ALA A 325 9.38 -12.39 9.97
N VAL A 326 10.47 -12.65 10.70
CA VAL A 326 10.62 -13.87 11.53
C VAL A 326 9.61 -13.86 12.68
N MET A 327 9.35 -12.71 13.30
CA MET A 327 8.41 -12.55 14.41
C MET A 327 6.94 -12.53 13.97
N SER A 328 6.66 -12.22 12.70
CA SER A 328 5.29 -12.05 12.21
C SER A 328 4.54 -13.37 12.16
N ALA A 329 3.44 -13.47 12.90
CA ALA A 329 2.54 -14.61 12.87
C ALA A 329 1.66 -14.63 11.60
N ARG A 330 1.41 -13.48 10.99
CA ARG A 330 0.53 -13.34 9.81
C ARG A 330 1.31 -13.46 8.50
N PRO A 331 0.82 -14.24 7.52
CA PRO A 331 1.49 -14.40 6.23
C PRO A 331 1.70 -13.08 5.47
N SER A 332 0.73 -12.16 5.50
CA SER A 332 0.80 -10.85 4.85
C SER A 332 1.88 -9.95 5.46
N GLY A 333 1.89 -9.80 6.79
CA GLY A 333 2.91 -9.01 7.49
C GLY A 333 4.31 -9.59 7.32
N ARG A 334 4.43 -10.94 7.27
CA ARG A 334 5.70 -11.61 6.97
C ARG A 334 6.18 -11.29 5.57
N LEU A 335 5.30 -11.39 4.57
CA LEU A 335 5.65 -11.11 3.18
C LEU A 335 6.11 -9.66 3.00
N TYR A 336 5.42 -8.73 3.65
CA TYR A 336 5.78 -7.31 3.65
C TYR A 336 7.18 -7.06 4.19
N ALA A 337 7.43 -7.53 5.40
CA ALA A 337 8.73 -7.34 6.02
C ALA A 337 9.87 -8.02 5.23
N LEU A 338 9.62 -9.18 4.60
CA LEU A 338 10.57 -9.81 3.69
C LEU A 338 10.84 -8.96 2.45
N ARG A 339 9.81 -8.35 1.87
CA ARG A 339 9.95 -7.45 0.71
C ARG A 339 10.81 -6.24 1.05
N LEU A 340 10.57 -5.59 2.19
CA LEU A 340 11.38 -4.46 2.64
C LEU A 340 12.85 -4.85 2.82
N GLY A 341 13.11 -5.97 3.49
CA GLY A 341 14.46 -6.46 3.65
C GLY A 341 15.13 -6.87 2.34
N ALA A 342 14.35 -7.37 1.37
CA ALA A 342 14.85 -7.69 0.03
C ALA A 342 15.21 -6.42 -0.76
N ALA A 343 14.41 -5.37 -0.66
CA ALA A 343 14.70 -4.07 -1.28
C ALA A 343 16.00 -3.43 -0.74
N GLU A 344 16.34 -3.72 0.51
CA GLU A 344 17.62 -3.34 1.12
C GLU A 344 18.78 -4.32 0.79
N HIS A 345 18.59 -5.20 -0.19
CA HIS A 345 19.55 -6.21 -0.61
C HIS A 345 20.04 -7.13 0.51
N TYR A 346 19.24 -7.32 1.57
CA TYR A 346 19.56 -8.27 2.62
C TYR A 346 19.29 -9.71 2.15
N LEU A 347 20.33 -10.49 1.94
CA LEU A 347 20.28 -11.80 1.25
C LEU A 347 19.28 -12.80 1.84
N PRO A 348 19.16 -12.97 3.17
CA PRO A 348 18.12 -13.83 3.75
C PRO A 348 16.70 -13.35 3.41
N ALA A 349 16.45 -12.04 3.44
CA ALA A 349 15.15 -11.49 3.09
C ALA A 349 14.82 -11.70 1.60
N MET A 350 15.78 -11.48 0.70
CA MET A 350 15.62 -11.75 -0.74
C MET A 350 15.26 -13.21 -0.99
N HIS A 351 15.95 -14.13 -0.32
CA HIS A 351 15.68 -15.57 -0.44
C HIS A 351 14.24 -15.92 -0.01
N TYR A 352 13.85 -15.54 1.20
CA TYR A 352 12.53 -15.88 1.74
C TYR A 352 11.40 -15.16 1.01
N TYR A 353 11.63 -13.94 0.53
CA TYR A 353 10.68 -13.23 -0.30
C TYR A 353 10.44 -13.95 -1.62
N GLY A 354 11.53 -14.32 -2.34
CA GLY A 354 11.45 -15.11 -3.57
C GLY A 354 10.68 -16.42 -3.40
N ILE A 355 10.99 -17.18 -2.36
CA ILE A 355 10.28 -18.42 -2.02
C ILE A 355 8.78 -18.17 -1.73
N SER A 356 8.46 -17.07 -1.05
CA SER A 356 7.07 -16.73 -0.71
C SER A 356 6.25 -16.40 -1.95
N LEU A 357 6.82 -15.67 -2.91
CA LEU A 357 6.18 -15.37 -4.20
C LEU A 357 5.90 -16.66 -5.01
N ILE A 358 6.87 -17.58 -5.08
CA ILE A 358 6.72 -18.88 -5.75
C ILE A 358 5.64 -19.74 -5.08
N ARG A 359 5.52 -19.69 -3.75
CA ARG A 359 4.44 -20.40 -3.06
C ARG A 359 3.07 -19.79 -3.35
N GLN A 360 3.01 -18.48 -3.43
CA GLN A 360 1.79 -17.74 -3.74
C GLN A 360 1.35 -18.03 -5.19
N SER A 361 2.29 -18.15 -6.14
CA SER A 361 1.98 -18.52 -7.52
C SER A 361 1.25 -19.86 -7.62
N LYS A 362 1.66 -20.86 -6.83
CA LYS A 362 1.03 -22.19 -6.80
C LYS A 362 -0.41 -22.19 -6.28
N ARG A 363 -0.84 -21.12 -5.59
CA ARG A 363 -2.19 -20.96 -5.05
C ARG A 363 -3.05 -20.06 -5.95
N CYS A 364 -2.45 -19.39 -6.91
CA CYS A 364 -3.14 -18.50 -7.84
C CYS A 364 -3.84 -19.34 -8.92
N LYS A 365 -5.15 -19.10 -9.11
CA LYS A 365 -5.95 -19.79 -10.14
C LYS A 365 -5.76 -19.17 -11.53
N ASP A 366 -5.38 -17.91 -11.60
CA ASP A 366 -5.08 -17.19 -12.84
C ASP A 366 -3.68 -17.58 -13.33
N GLY A 367 -3.60 -18.19 -14.50
CA GLY A 367 -2.36 -18.69 -15.09
C GLY A 367 -1.34 -17.57 -15.36
N TRP A 368 -1.79 -16.41 -15.84
CA TRP A 368 -0.90 -15.27 -16.11
C TRP A 368 -0.33 -14.67 -14.81
N GLN A 369 -1.18 -14.47 -13.81
CA GLN A 369 -0.75 -13.95 -12.51
C GLN A 369 0.15 -14.95 -11.78
N SER A 370 -0.15 -16.26 -11.89
CA SER A 370 0.69 -17.34 -11.38
C SER A 370 2.09 -17.29 -11.98
N GLN A 371 2.19 -17.19 -13.32
CA GLN A 371 3.48 -17.11 -14.02
C GLN A 371 4.27 -15.89 -13.58
N LYS A 372 3.63 -14.71 -13.51
CA LYS A 372 4.26 -13.45 -13.08
C LYS A 372 4.85 -13.54 -11.66
N LEU A 373 4.11 -14.13 -10.72
CA LEU A 373 4.60 -14.33 -9.35
C LEU A 373 5.78 -15.32 -9.31
N GLN A 374 5.74 -16.35 -10.14
CA GLN A 374 6.80 -17.34 -10.25
C GLN A 374 8.09 -16.70 -10.80
N ASP A 375 7.98 -15.90 -11.85
CA ASP A 375 9.11 -15.22 -12.48
C ASP A 375 9.73 -14.18 -11.53
N ALA A 376 8.92 -13.37 -10.87
CA ALA A 376 9.37 -12.42 -9.86
C ALA A 376 10.07 -13.13 -8.69
N GLY A 377 9.53 -14.24 -8.20
CA GLY A 377 10.13 -15.02 -7.14
C GLY A 377 11.48 -15.62 -7.55
N ARG A 378 11.57 -16.15 -8.79
CA ARG A 378 12.81 -16.69 -9.36
C ARG A 378 13.89 -15.59 -9.47
N GLN A 379 13.54 -14.41 -9.95
CA GLN A 379 14.46 -13.27 -10.09
C GLN A 379 15.10 -12.88 -8.75
N TRP A 380 14.34 -12.85 -7.64
CA TRP A 380 14.89 -12.58 -6.32
C TRP A 380 15.87 -13.66 -5.85
N LEU A 381 15.56 -14.93 -6.12
CA LEU A 381 16.48 -16.03 -5.81
C LEU A 381 17.77 -15.95 -6.63
N GLU A 382 17.70 -15.60 -7.92
CA GLU A 382 18.84 -15.44 -8.80
C GLU A 382 19.76 -14.30 -8.33
N GLN A 383 19.18 -13.15 -7.97
CA GLN A 383 19.94 -12.01 -7.41
C GLN A 383 20.66 -12.38 -6.12
N ALA A 384 20.02 -13.11 -5.21
CA ALA A 384 20.64 -13.57 -3.97
C ALA A 384 21.72 -14.64 -4.25
N ALA A 385 21.47 -15.57 -5.16
CA ALA A 385 22.42 -16.59 -5.55
C ALA A 385 23.68 -16.02 -6.23
N ALA A 386 23.53 -14.97 -7.05
CA ALA A 386 24.63 -14.24 -7.68
C ALA A 386 25.56 -13.60 -6.64
N GLN A 387 25.05 -13.23 -5.48
CA GLN A 387 25.82 -12.74 -4.33
C GLN A 387 26.32 -13.87 -3.41
N LYS A 388 26.40 -15.10 -3.94
CA LYS A 388 26.90 -16.30 -3.25
C LYS A 388 26.05 -16.75 -2.06
N PHE A 389 24.76 -16.38 -2.01
CA PHE A 389 23.85 -16.88 -0.99
C PHE A 389 23.41 -18.30 -1.35
N TYR A 390 24.08 -19.28 -0.75
CA TYR A 390 23.95 -20.70 -1.07
C TYR A 390 22.50 -21.24 -0.97
N PRO A 391 21.65 -20.87 0.03
CA PRO A 391 20.26 -21.30 0.09
C PRO A 391 19.45 -20.94 -1.15
N SER A 392 19.67 -19.78 -1.76
CA SER A 392 19.00 -19.36 -3.00
C SER A 392 19.43 -20.17 -4.20
N LYS A 393 20.72 -20.51 -4.30
CA LYS A 393 21.24 -21.40 -5.35
C LYS A 393 20.58 -22.76 -5.30
N MET A 394 20.49 -23.35 -4.10
CA MET A 394 19.82 -24.65 -3.92
C MET A 394 18.32 -24.59 -4.25
N ALA A 395 17.64 -23.51 -3.89
CA ALA A 395 16.23 -23.32 -4.20
C ALA A 395 15.99 -23.26 -5.73
N LEU A 396 16.85 -22.57 -6.48
CA LEU A 396 16.80 -22.51 -7.95
C LEU A 396 17.05 -23.89 -8.59
N GLU A 397 18.00 -24.64 -8.07
CA GLU A 397 18.28 -26.03 -8.55
C GLU A 397 17.05 -26.94 -8.36
N ALA A 398 16.36 -26.80 -7.24
CA ALA A 398 15.13 -27.52 -6.98
C ALA A 398 13.96 -27.12 -7.91
N LEU A 399 13.82 -25.85 -8.21
CA LEU A 399 12.84 -25.35 -9.17
C LEU A 399 13.10 -25.86 -10.60
N ASN A 400 14.33 -26.22 -10.92
CA ASN A 400 14.75 -26.76 -12.20
C ASN A 400 14.72 -28.32 -12.26
N GLY A 401 14.05 -28.96 -11.29
CA GLY A 401 13.80 -30.42 -11.30
C GLY A 401 14.94 -31.26 -10.74
N LYS A 402 15.98 -30.67 -10.15
CA LYS A 402 16.98 -31.43 -9.39
C LYS A 402 16.40 -31.81 -8.03
N HIS A 403 16.57 -33.10 -7.65
CA HIS A 403 15.99 -33.69 -6.44
C HIS A 403 16.30 -32.88 -5.19
N TYR A 404 15.25 -32.54 -4.45
CA TYR A 404 15.34 -31.80 -3.17
C TYR A 404 15.05 -32.73 -2.01
N PRO A 405 15.79 -32.70 -0.90
CA PRO A 405 15.39 -33.40 0.30
C PRO A 405 14.02 -32.90 0.77
N ALA A 406 13.12 -33.82 1.11
CA ALA A 406 11.73 -33.56 1.47
C ALA A 406 11.50 -32.64 2.70
N ASP A 407 12.56 -32.21 3.35
CA ASP A 407 12.53 -31.47 4.61
C ASP A 407 12.70 -29.96 4.40
N TYR A 408 11.62 -29.31 3.97
CA TYR A 408 11.55 -27.84 3.86
C TYR A 408 11.73 -27.11 5.21
N ALA A 409 11.44 -27.78 6.32
CA ALA A 409 11.71 -27.29 7.67
C ALA A 409 13.22 -27.20 7.97
N LYS A 410 14.02 -28.12 7.42
CA LYS A 410 15.50 -28.07 7.50
C LYS A 410 16.08 -26.87 6.74
N LEU A 411 15.47 -26.47 5.64
CA LEU A 411 15.91 -25.28 4.89
C LEU A 411 15.63 -23.97 5.62
N GLN A 412 14.52 -23.87 6.35
CA GLN A 412 14.30 -22.74 7.24
C GLN A 412 15.41 -22.67 8.31
N THR A 413 15.79 -23.82 8.84
CA THR A 413 16.87 -23.91 9.82
C THR A 413 18.24 -23.60 9.21
N ILE A 414 18.52 -24.06 7.99
CA ILE A 414 19.80 -23.79 7.29
C ILE A 414 19.90 -22.31 6.88
N ALA A 415 18.84 -21.68 6.40
CA ALA A 415 18.86 -20.27 6.03
C ALA A 415 18.85 -19.37 7.26
N LEU A 416 18.20 -19.75 8.36
CA LEU A 416 18.38 -19.13 9.67
C LEU A 416 19.81 -19.33 10.19
N GLN A 417 20.42 -20.50 10.00
CA GLN A 417 21.81 -20.78 10.36
C GLN A 417 22.82 -20.03 9.47
N ALA A 418 22.51 -19.81 8.19
CA ALA A 418 23.34 -19.01 7.29
C ALA A 418 23.21 -17.50 7.55
N ALA A 419 22.12 -17.05 8.19
CA ALA A 419 21.94 -15.69 8.71
C ALA A 419 22.56 -15.52 10.11
N LEU A 420 22.88 -16.63 10.76
CA LEU A 420 23.61 -16.75 12.01
C LEU A 420 25.12 -16.85 11.79
#